data_a482b29ae62ea290bf530f732c26ea95
#
_entry.id   a482b29ae62ea290bf530f732c26ea95
#
_cell.length_a   1.000
_cell.length_b   1.000
_cell.length_c   1.000
_cell.angle_alpha   90.00
_cell.angle_beta   90.00
_cell.angle_gamma   90.00
#
_symmetry.space_group_name_H-M   'P 1'
#
loop_
_entity.id
_entity.type
_entity.pdbx_description
1 polymer ?
#
loop_
_entity_poly.entity_id
_entity_poly.type
_entity_poly.pdbx_seq_one_letter_code
_entity_poly.pdbx_strand_id
1 'polypeptide(L)'
;MKEKIKLSGVPETMLQTIYARAKESGGRGTIHDTKAEEIVGKLDYDFTLAEKDTAMHSGVIARTIVLDRLTKAWLSAHPGAVVVNIACGLDTRCYRMKGFCHWYNLDLPETMAVREKLLPESGTISQIAMSAMDDWGGEIKEQNAPVLVVIEGLTMYLSEADVQRIFAVIAKRFCQATVFVETMNPMVVKRFKEKSIDANNAKFTWGVKNGEALAELLTDFRFVEEHSLCEGMAVFAPVYKVLDKLSIVRNISNKLIVLEKV
;
A
#
# COMPACT_ATOMS: atom_id res chain seq x y z
N MET A 1 11.77 -25.89 -5.03
CA MET A 1 11.57 -26.12 -3.57
C MET A 1 10.67 -25.01 -3.08
N LYS A 2 9.65 -25.29 -2.25
CA LYS A 2 8.80 -24.26 -1.70
C LYS A 2 9.46 -23.58 -0.50
N GLU A 3 9.33 -22.26 -0.38
CA GLU A 3 9.92 -21.46 0.69
C GLU A 3 9.00 -21.42 1.91
N LYS A 4 9.52 -21.79 3.08
CA LYS A 4 8.83 -21.63 4.36
C LYS A 4 9.12 -20.26 4.93
N ILE A 5 8.08 -19.46 5.11
CA ILE A 5 8.17 -18.13 5.70
C ILE A 5 7.64 -18.18 7.13
N LYS A 6 8.42 -17.62 8.05
CA LYS A 6 8.03 -17.44 9.46
C LYS A 6 8.06 -15.96 9.76
N LEU A 7 6.92 -15.34 9.74
CA LEU A 7 6.67 -13.96 10.17
C LEU A 7 5.52 -13.97 11.17
N SER A 8 5.37 -12.90 11.94
CA SER A 8 4.24 -12.72 12.86
C SER A 8 3.82 -11.26 12.90
N GLY A 9 2.57 -11.02 13.28
CA GLY A 9 2.03 -9.67 13.39
C GLY A 9 1.79 -9.00 12.04
N VAL A 10 2.03 -7.68 11.98
CA VAL A 10 1.79 -6.88 10.78
C VAL A 10 2.57 -7.35 9.56
N PRO A 11 3.87 -7.70 9.64
CA PRO A 11 4.61 -8.25 8.49
C PRO A 11 3.99 -9.52 7.88
N GLU A 12 3.33 -10.37 8.68
CA GLU A 12 2.68 -11.57 8.16
C GLU A 12 1.47 -11.26 7.27
N THR A 13 0.83 -10.10 7.47
CA THR A 13 -0.34 -9.70 6.66
C THR A 13 -0.01 -9.53 5.18
N MET A 14 1.27 -9.31 4.83
CA MET A 14 1.70 -9.23 3.43
C MET A 14 1.43 -10.53 2.66
N LEU A 15 1.44 -11.69 3.34
CA LEU A 15 1.13 -12.99 2.72
C LEU A 15 -0.34 -13.09 2.34
N GLN A 16 -1.22 -12.50 3.15
CA GLN A 16 -2.65 -12.44 2.88
C GLN A 16 -2.93 -11.57 1.65
N THR A 17 -2.26 -10.42 1.57
CA THR A 17 -2.46 -9.46 0.47
C THR A 17 -1.93 -9.99 -0.85
N ILE A 18 -0.77 -10.64 -0.87
CA ILE A 18 -0.25 -11.22 -2.12
C ILE A 18 -1.10 -12.40 -2.58
N TYR A 19 -1.61 -13.23 -1.65
CA TYR A 19 -2.53 -14.30 -1.99
C TYR A 19 -3.81 -13.79 -2.63
N ALA A 20 -4.41 -12.72 -2.08
CA ALA A 20 -5.61 -12.11 -2.65
C ALA A 20 -5.36 -11.65 -4.10
N ARG A 21 -4.22 -10.98 -4.37
CA ARG A 21 -3.87 -10.55 -5.73
C ARG A 21 -3.63 -11.72 -6.68
N ALA A 22 -2.89 -12.73 -6.24
CA ALA A 22 -2.65 -13.94 -7.05
C ALA A 22 -3.96 -14.67 -7.41
N LYS A 23 -4.83 -14.87 -6.42
CA LYS A 23 -6.13 -15.50 -6.59
C LYS A 23 -7.03 -14.75 -7.57
N GLU A 24 -7.05 -13.41 -7.47
CA GLU A 24 -7.83 -12.56 -8.39
C GLU A 24 -7.27 -12.60 -9.80
N SER A 25 -5.95 -12.52 -9.95
CA SER A 25 -5.25 -12.53 -11.23
C SER A 25 -5.43 -13.84 -11.98
N GLY A 26 -5.24 -14.98 -11.29
CA GLY A 26 -5.43 -16.33 -11.87
C GLY A 26 -6.90 -16.77 -11.98
N GLY A 27 -7.83 -16.03 -11.36
CA GLY A 27 -9.25 -16.37 -11.32
C GLY A 27 -10.11 -15.44 -12.18
N ARG A 28 -10.78 -14.48 -11.55
CA ARG A 28 -11.70 -13.54 -12.23
C ARG A 28 -11.00 -12.59 -13.20
N GLY A 29 -9.70 -12.29 -12.95
CA GLY A 29 -8.89 -11.46 -13.86
C GLY A 29 -9.23 -9.96 -13.81
N THR A 30 -9.81 -9.47 -12.71
CA THR A 30 -10.10 -8.03 -12.54
C THR A 30 -8.81 -7.22 -12.44
N ILE A 31 -7.75 -7.82 -11.91
CA ILE A 31 -6.36 -7.33 -11.95
C ILE A 31 -5.47 -8.37 -12.60
N HIS A 32 -4.31 -7.93 -13.12
CA HIS A 32 -3.30 -8.83 -13.69
C HIS A 32 -1.99 -8.64 -12.90
N ASP A 33 -1.67 -9.61 -12.05
CA ASP A 33 -0.47 -9.64 -11.21
C ASP A 33 0.21 -11.01 -11.30
N THR A 34 0.79 -11.30 -12.48
CA THR A 34 1.48 -12.57 -12.74
C THR A 34 2.65 -12.82 -11.78
N LYS A 35 3.26 -11.73 -11.26
CA LYS A 35 4.32 -11.85 -10.27
C LYS A 35 3.78 -12.34 -8.93
N ALA A 36 2.59 -11.90 -8.52
CA ALA A 36 1.94 -12.44 -7.32
C ALA A 36 1.60 -13.94 -7.48
N GLU A 37 1.11 -14.37 -8.65
CA GLU A 37 0.86 -15.79 -8.94
C GLU A 37 2.15 -16.62 -8.81
N GLU A 38 3.25 -16.13 -9.38
CA GLU A 38 4.56 -16.78 -9.31
C GLU A 38 5.03 -16.94 -7.85
N ILE A 39 4.91 -15.88 -7.04
CA ILE A 39 5.33 -15.89 -5.63
C ILE A 39 4.49 -16.87 -4.81
N VAL A 40 3.17 -16.79 -4.92
CA VAL A 40 2.26 -17.69 -4.18
C VAL A 40 2.54 -19.15 -4.53
N GLY A 41 2.86 -19.45 -5.80
CA GLY A 41 3.27 -20.79 -6.23
C GLY A 41 4.56 -21.30 -5.57
N LYS A 42 5.45 -20.39 -5.14
CA LYS A 42 6.72 -20.72 -4.47
C LYS A 42 6.59 -20.85 -2.95
N LEU A 43 5.51 -20.36 -2.35
CA LEU A 43 5.32 -20.35 -0.89
C LEU A 43 4.82 -21.71 -0.37
N ASP A 44 5.37 -22.11 0.78
CA ASP A 44 4.85 -23.18 1.63
C ASP A 44 4.15 -22.53 2.83
N TYR A 45 2.94 -22.03 2.62
CA TYR A 45 2.15 -21.31 3.62
C TYR A 45 0.68 -21.73 3.53
N ASP A 46 0.00 -21.82 4.68
CA ASP A 46 -1.43 -22.13 4.74
C ASP A 46 -2.28 -20.87 4.52
N PHE A 47 -2.82 -20.73 3.32
CA PHE A 47 -3.68 -19.60 2.94
C PHE A 47 -5.17 -19.81 3.29
N THR A 48 -5.54 -20.84 4.06
CA THR A 48 -6.95 -21.15 4.35
C THR A 48 -7.71 -19.98 4.98
N LEU A 49 -7.07 -19.20 5.84
CA LEU A 49 -7.69 -18.00 6.44
C LEU A 49 -7.94 -16.92 5.37
N ALA A 50 -6.94 -16.62 4.56
CA ALA A 50 -7.07 -15.64 3.47
C ALA A 50 -8.12 -16.06 2.45
N GLU A 51 -8.23 -17.35 2.17
CA GLU A 51 -9.21 -17.88 1.23
C GLU A 51 -10.65 -17.67 1.68
N LYS A 52 -10.91 -17.76 2.98
CA LYS A 52 -12.22 -17.59 3.59
C LYS A 52 -12.60 -16.14 3.85
N ASP A 53 -11.63 -15.23 3.90
CA ASP A 53 -11.88 -13.81 4.19
C ASP A 53 -12.17 -13.02 2.90
N THR A 54 -13.44 -13.10 2.48
CA THR A 54 -13.91 -12.41 1.26
C THR A 54 -13.91 -10.87 1.41
N ALA A 55 -14.03 -10.37 2.65
CA ALA A 55 -14.00 -8.94 2.92
C ALA A 55 -12.57 -8.38 2.72
N MET A 56 -11.57 -9.04 3.32
CA MET A 56 -10.16 -8.71 3.11
C MET A 56 -9.78 -8.82 1.62
N HIS A 57 -10.16 -9.93 0.96
CA HIS A 57 -9.91 -10.13 -0.47
C HIS A 57 -10.46 -8.95 -1.30
N SER A 58 -11.74 -8.62 -1.12
CA SER A 58 -12.39 -7.52 -1.85
C SER A 58 -11.73 -6.16 -1.59
N GLY A 59 -11.34 -5.89 -0.34
CA GLY A 59 -10.62 -4.68 0.06
C GLY A 59 -9.26 -4.57 -0.64
N VAL A 60 -8.47 -5.65 -0.63
CA VAL A 60 -7.15 -5.70 -1.30
C VAL A 60 -7.29 -5.47 -2.81
N ILE A 61 -8.25 -6.11 -3.46
CA ILE A 61 -8.44 -5.94 -4.91
C ILE A 61 -8.91 -4.53 -5.25
N ALA A 62 -9.88 -4.00 -4.52
CA ALA A 62 -10.37 -2.63 -4.70
C ALA A 62 -9.23 -1.61 -4.55
N ARG A 63 -8.42 -1.74 -3.50
CA ARG A 63 -7.25 -0.91 -3.25
C ARG A 63 -6.23 -1.00 -4.38
N THR A 64 -5.92 -2.22 -4.82
CA THR A 64 -4.99 -2.45 -5.94
C THR A 64 -5.45 -1.74 -7.20
N ILE A 65 -6.75 -1.85 -7.56
CA ILE A 65 -7.32 -1.20 -8.74
C ILE A 65 -7.16 0.32 -8.67
N VAL A 66 -7.54 0.93 -7.55
CA VAL A 66 -7.48 2.40 -7.40
C VAL A 66 -6.04 2.88 -7.40
N LEU A 67 -5.18 2.25 -6.61
CA LEU A 67 -3.79 2.68 -6.46
C LEU A 67 -2.97 2.45 -7.75
N ASP A 68 -3.21 1.36 -8.48
CA ASP A 68 -2.58 1.13 -9.77
C ASP A 68 -3.01 2.16 -10.81
N ARG A 69 -4.29 2.53 -10.83
CA ARG A 69 -4.82 3.60 -11.69
C ARG A 69 -4.14 4.94 -11.41
N LEU A 70 -4.09 5.34 -10.13
CA LEU A 70 -3.48 6.59 -9.70
C LEU A 70 -1.98 6.61 -10.01
N THR A 71 -1.26 5.55 -9.65
CA THR A 71 0.19 5.42 -9.91
C THR A 71 0.48 5.49 -11.40
N LYS A 72 -0.27 4.79 -12.24
CA LYS A 72 -0.10 4.80 -13.69
C LYS A 72 -0.35 6.19 -14.28
N ALA A 73 -1.42 6.86 -13.86
CA ALA A 73 -1.75 8.21 -14.32
C ALA A 73 -0.66 9.21 -13.92
N TRP A 74 -0.21 9.14 -12.66
CA TRP A 74 0.83 10.04 -12.15
C TRP A 74 2.17 9.83 -12.85
N LEU A 75 2.61 8.59 -13.03
CA LEU A 75 3.86 8.26 -13.75
C LEU A 75 3.81 8.70 -15.23
N SER A 76 2.63 8.63 -15.87
CA SER A 76 2.46 9.11 -17.23
C SER A 76 2.61 10.63 -17.35
N ALA A 77 2.23 11.37 -16.30
CA ALA A 77 2.41 12.83 -16.22
C ALA A 77 3.81 13.24 -15.76
N HIS A 78 4.58 12.33 -15.13
CA HIS A 78 5.90 12.61 -14.58
C HIS A 78 6.93 11.57 -15.08
N PRO A 79 7.27 11.59 -16.39
CA PRO A 79 8.24 10.63 -16.94
C PRO A 79 9.60 10.79 -16.26
N GLY A 80 10.26 9.66 -15.99
CA GLY A 80 11.55 9.65 -15.29
C GLY A 80 11.44 9.88 -13.76
N ALA A 81 10.26 9.73 -13.19
CA ALA A 81 10.04 9.87 -11.76
C ALA A 81 10.75 8.80 -10.93
N VAL A 82 11.02 9.12 -9.68
CA VAL A 82 11.40 8.18 -8.63
C VAL A 82 10.15 7.78 -7.85
N VAL A 83 10.02 6.49 -7.55
CA VAL A 83 8.98 5.97 -6.67
C VAL A 83 9.59 5.40 -5.40
N VAL A 84 9.08 5.80 -4.24
CA VAL A 84 9.43 5.22 -2.94
C VAL A 84 8.20 4.53 -2.37
N ASN A 85 8.23 3.20 -2.33
CA ASN A 85 7.15 2.36 -1.84
C ASN A 85 7.45 1.96 -0.39
N ILE A 86 6.82 2.63 0.56
CA ILE A 86 7.05 2.47 2.00
C ILE A 86 6.16 1.35 2.55
N ALA A 87 6.73 0.50 3.41
CA ALA A 87 6.11 -0.72 3.94
C ALA A 87 5.60 -1.60 2.80
N CYS A 88 6.50 -1.83 1.84
CA CYS A 88 6.17 -2.45 0.57
C CYS A 88 5.76 -3.93 0.67
N GLY A 89 6.10 -4.63 1.75
CA GLY A 89 5.83 -6.05 1.90
C GLY A 89 6.20 -6.85 0.64
N LEU A 90 5.24 -7.60 0.13
CA LEU A 90 5.35 -8.30 -1.15
C LEU A 90 4.56 -7.59 -2.27
N ASP A 91 4.49 -6.25 -2.24
CA ASP A 91 3.92 -5.51 -3.37
C ASP A 91 4.77 -5.70 -4.64
N THR A 92 4.08 -5.98 -5.72
CA THR A 92 4.65 -6.29 -7.05
C THR A 92 4.40 -5.17 -8.05
N ARG A 93 3.98 -3.98 -7.59
CA ARG A 93 3.60 -2.85 -8.47
C ARG A 93 4.77 -2.41 -9.36
N CYS A 94 5.99 -2.43 -8.85
CA CYS A 94 7.19 -2.10 -9.62
C CYS A 94 7.40 -2.95 -10.89
N TYR A 95 6.81 -4.16 -10.94
CA TYR A 95 6.91 -5.04 -12.12
C TYR A 95 5.86 -4.75 -13.20
N ARG A 96 4.76 -4.07 -12.83
CA ARG A 96 3.66 -3.77 -13.76
C ARG A 96 3.49 -2.29 -14.10
N MET A 97 4.22 -1.39 -13.40
CA MET A 97 4.27 0.04 -13.71
C MET A 97 5.42 0.34 -14.68
N LYS A 98 5.29 1.44 -15.42
CA LYS A 98 6.28 1.95 -16.38
C LYS A 98 6.41 3.46 -16.24
N GLY A 99 7.52 4.02 -16.71
CA GLY A 99 7.72 5.47 -16.76
C GLY A 99 8.52 6.03 -15.57
N PHE A 100 8.89 5.21 -14.58
CA PHE A 100 9.82 5.61 -13.52
C PHE A 100 11.29 5.42 -13.97
N CYS A 101 12.19 6.22 -13.42
CA CYS A 101 13.63 6.01 -13.59
C CYS A 101 14.18 5.07 -12.51
N HIS A 102 13.64 5.16 -11.28
CA HIS A 102 13.99 4.27 -10.19
C HIS A 102 12.79 4.00 -9.27
N TRP A 103 12.72 2.77 -8.73
CA TRP A 103 11.72 2.34 -7.77
C TRP A 103 12.41 1.79 -6.52
N TYR A 104 12.19 2.41 -5.38
CA TYR A 104 12.70 1.98 -4.09
C TYR A 104 11.60 1.28 -3.30
N ASN A 105 11.83 0.02 -2.94
CA ASN A 105 10.98 -0.75 -2.04
C ASN A 105 11.59 -0.72 -0.64
N LEU A 106 10.88 -0.12 0.32
CA LEU A 106 11.32 0.06 1.69
C LEU A 106 10.42 -0.70 2.65
N ASP A 107 11.01 -1.51 3.52
CA ASP A 107 10.32 -2.20 4.62
C ASP A 107 11.32 -2.60 5.71
N LEU A 108 10.80 -3.12 6.81
CA LEU A 108 11.60 -3.65 7.92
C LEU A 108 12.57 -4.74 7.45
N PRO A 109 13.75 -4.86 8.07
CA PRO A 109 14.78 -5.82 7.65
C PRO A 109 14.28 -7.26 7.53
N GLU A 110 13.41 -7.70 8.43
CA GLU A 110 12.84 -9.05 8.39
C GLU A 110 11.90 -9.26 7.19
N THR A 111 11.14 -8.25 6.80
CA THR A 111 10.28 -8.26 5.60
C THR A 111 11.13 -8.26 4.35
N MET A 112 12.15 -7.40 4.31
CA MET A 112 13.05 -7.30 3.16
C MET A 112 13.85 -8.57 2.95
N ALA A 113 14.28 -9.28 4.01
CA ALA A 113 14.93 -10.57 3.91
C ALA A 113 14.05 -11.65 3.25
N VAL A 114 12.73 -11.58 3.44
CA VAL A 114 11.76 -12.45 2.75
C VAL A 114 11.59 -12.00 1.30
N ARG A 115 11.44 -10.69 1.09
CA ARG A 115 11.28 -10.10 -0.24
C ARG A 115 12.45 -10.43 -1.15
N GLU A 116 13.69 -10.30 -0.69
CA GLU A 116 14.90 -10.57 -1.46
C GLU A 116 14.94 -12.01 -2.00
N LYS A 117 14.50 -12.98 -1.20
CA LYS A 117 14.43 -14.39 -1.61
C LYS A 117 13.38 -14.64 -2.68
N LEU A 118 12.24 -13.97 -2.58
CA LEU A 118 11.09 -14.19 -3.47
C LEU A 118 11.13 -13.29 -4.71
N LEU A 119 11.69 -12.10 -4.57
CA LEU A 119 11.74 -11.01 -5.54
C LEU A 119 13.17 -10.47 -5.60
N PRO A 120 14.12 -11.16 -6.27
CA PRO A 120 15.48 -10.65 -6.45
C PRO A 120 15.43 -9.43 -7.39
N GLU A 121 15.43 -8.24 -6.80
CA GLU A 121 15.31 -6.97 -7.50
C GLU A 121 16.68 -6.40 -7.84
N SER A 122 16.81 -5.78 -9.01
CA SER A 122 18.04 -5.18 -9.47
C SER A 122 17.78 -4.12 -10.55
N GLY A 123 18.82 -3.42 -10.99
CA GLY A 123 18.73 -2.39 -12.03
C GLY A 123 18.00 -1.15 -11.53
N THR A 124 16.82 -0.88 -12.07
CA THR A 124 15.99 0.29 -11.68
C THR A 124 15.09 0.03 -10.47
N ILE A 125 15.22 -1.11 -9.82
CA ILE A 125 14.46 -1.44 -8.61
C ILE A 125 15.46 -1.76 -7.50
N SER A 126 15.38 -1.06 -6.38
CA SER A 126 16.23 -1.23 -5.20
C SER A 126 15.41 -1.53 -3.96
N GLN A 127 16.06 -2.23 -3.01
CA GLN A 127 15.47 -2.58 -1.72
C GLN A 127 16.17 -1.79 -0.60
N ILE A 128 15.40 -1.25 0.33
CA ILE A 128 15.88 -0.54 1.52
C ILE A 128 15.34 -1.26 2.76
N ALA A 129 16.23 -1.88 3.52
CA ALA A 129 15.89 -2.64 4.73
C ALA A 129 15.97 -1.72 5.97
N MET A 130 15.00 -0.83 6.13
CA MET A 130 14.92 0.15 7.22
C MET A 130 13.47 0.35 7.66
N SER A 131 13.28 0.85 8.88
CA SER A 131 11.97 1.33 9.30
C SER A 131 11.56 2.56 8.51
N ALA A 132 10.27 2.69 8.21
CA ALA A 132 9.71 3.90 7.60
C ALA A 132 9.95 5.17 8.44
N MET A 133 10.20 5.01 9.73
CA MET A 133 10.46 6.08 10.70
C MET A 133 11.96 6.44 10.84
N ASP A 134 12.85 5.69 10.20
CA ASP A 134 14.28 5.96 10.20
C ASP A 134 14.66 6.99 9.12
N ASP A 135 15.88 7.49 9.15
CA ASP A 135 16.38 8.44 8.16
C ASP A 135 16.89 7.71 6.89
N TRP A 136 15.97 7.08 6.17
CA TRP A 136 16.24 6.35 4.92
C TRP A 136 16.50 7.27 3.73
N GLY A 137 16.32 8.57 3.89
CA GLY A 137 16.47 9.54 2.80
C GLY A 137 17.82 9.51 2.10
N GLY A 138 18.90 9.13 2.82
CA GLY A 138 20.25 8.97 2.25
C GLY A 138 20.39 7.83 1.24
N GLU A 139 19.49 6.84 1.25
CA GLU A 139 19.50 5.72 0.33
C GLU A 139 18.96 6.09 -1.07
N ILE A 140 18.20 7.18 -1.18
CA ILE A 140 17.65 7.67 -2.45
C ILE A 140 18.73 8.51 -3.15
N LYS A 141 19.15 8.08 -4.32
CA LYS A 141 20.29 8.68 -5.04
C LYS A 141 19.88 9.87 -5.91
N GLU A 142 18.67 9.84 -6.44
CA GLU A 142 18.15 10.86 -7.35
C GLU A 142 17.81 12.15 -6.58
N GLN A 143 18.21 13.30 -7.15
CA GLN A 143 18.05 14.60 -6.48
C GLN A 143 16.98 15.50 -7.12
N ASN A 144 16.80 15.42 -8.42
CA ASN A 144 15.98 16.36 -9.18
C ASN A 144 14.82 15.70 -9.95
N ALA A 145 14.54 14.43 -9.69
CA ALA A 145 13.42 13.74 -10.30
C ALA A 145 12.10 14.07 -9.58
N PRO A 146 10.96 14.05 -10.29
CA PRO A 146 9.66 14.01 -9.62
C PRO A 146 9.58 12.80 -8.70
N VAL A 147 9.03 12.96 -7.50
CA VAL A 147 8.97 11.90 -6.49
C VAL A 147 7.53 11.53 -6.17
N LEU A 148 7.23 10.24 -6.28
CA LEU A 148 6.02 9.63 -5.76
C LEU A 148 6.36 8.75 -4.57
N VAL A 149 5.75 9.02 -3.42
CA VAL A 149 5.80 8.14 -2.26
C VAL A 149 4.48 7.38 -2.17
N VAL A 150 4.54 6.07 -2.00
CA VAL A 150 3.36 5.21 -1.83
C VAL A 150 3.40 4.59 -0.43
N ILE A 151 2.31 4.72 0.32
CA ILE A 151 2.14 4.15 1.67
C ILE A 151 0.82 3.37 1.66
N GLU A 152 0.90 2.07 1.41
CA GLU A 152 -0.26 1.17 1.33
C GLU A 152 -0.29 0.22 2.52
N GLY A 153 -1.46 0.10 3.18
CA GLY A 153 -1.68 -0.91 4.21
C GLY A 153 -0.86 -0.73 5.49
N LEU A 154 -0.42 0.48 5.83
CA LEU A 154 0.48 0.74 6.96
C LEU A 154 -0.18 1.59 8.06
N THR A 155 -0.72 2.74 7.72
CA THR A 155 -1.06 3.79 8.70
C THR A 155 -2.04 3.34 9.78
N MET A 156 -2.93 2.42 9.45
CA MET A 156 -3.92 1.87 10.37
C MET A 156 -3.31 1.07 11.55
N TYR A 157 -2.06 0.65 11.45
CA TYR A 157 -1.35 -0.10 12.50
C TYR A 157 -0.43 0.78 13.36
N LEU A 158 -0.31 2.06 13.05
CA LEU A 158 0.60 3.00 13.69
C LEU A 158 -0.13 3.91 14.70
N SER A 159 0.63 4.63 15.50
CA SER A 159 0.12 5.78 16.24
C SER A 159 0.14 7.03 15.35
N GLU A 160 -0.60 8.08 15.75
CA GLU A 160 -0.56 9.38 15.07
C GLU A 160 0.86 9.96 15.03
N ALA A 161 1.60 9.83 16.13
CA ALA A 161 2.99 10.30 16.21
C ALA A 161 3.92 9.55 15.24
N ASP A 162 3.70 8.24 15.03
CA ASP A 162 4.48 7.46 14.06
C ASP A 162 4.17 7.89 12.63
N VAL A 163 2.88 8.15 12.32
CA VAL A 163 2.48 8.69 11.01
C VAL A 163 3.15 10.04 10.77
N GLN A 164 3.07 10.97 11.73
CA GLN A 164 3.75 12.27 11.63
C GLN A 164 5.26 12.12 11.44
N ARG A 165 5.89 11.16 12.11
CA ARG A 165 7.33 10.88 11.97
C ARG A 165 7.70 10.40 10.57
N ILE A 166 6.92 9.51 9.97
CA ILE A 166 7.12 9.07 8.58
C ILE A 166 7.07 10.27 7.62
N PHE A 167 6.05 11.11 7.76
CA PHE A 167 5.91 12.29 6.91
C PHE A 167 7.01 13.33 7.14
N ALA A 168 7.52 13.46 8.36
CA ALA A 168 8.68 14.32 8.66
C ALA A 168 9.95 13.83 7.93
N VAL A 169 10.17 12.50 7.84
CA VAL A 169 11.29 11.94 7.06
C VAL A 169 11.14 12.27 5.58
N ILE A 170 9.91 12.12 5.02
CA ILE A 170 9.63 12.48 3.62
C ILE A 170 9.88 13.97 3.39
N ALA A 171 9.35 14.83 4.26
CA ALA A 171 9.50 16.28 4.16
C ALA A 171 10.96 16.74 4.25
N LYS A 172 11.75 16.11 5.13
CA LYS A 172 13.19 16.36 5.28
C LYS A 172 13.97 16.00 4.01
N ARG A 173 13.59 14.87 3.37
CA ARG A 173 14.34 14.34 2.22
C ARG A 173 14.01 15.06 0.91
N PHE A 174 12.75 15.36 0.65
CA PHE A 174 12.29 15.87 -0.63
C PHE A 174 11.79 17.30 -0.53
N CYS A 175 12.25 18.18 -1.43
CA CYS A 175 11.70 19.54 -1.55
C CYS A 175 10.28 19.50 -2.14
N GLN A 176 10.02 18.55 -3.06
CA GLN A 176 8.72 18.31 -3.66
C GLN A 176 8.47 16.81 -3.72
N ALA A 177 7.30 16.38 -3.32
CA ALA A 177 6.86 14.99 -3.42
C ALA A 177 5.35 14.92 -3.46
N THR A 178 4.82 13.99 -4.26
CA THR A 178 3.43 13.53 -4.16
C THR A 178 3.39 12.28 -3.30
N VAL A 179 2.45 12.20 -2.37
CA VAL A 179 2.28 11.03 -1.48
C VAL A 179 0.90 10.44 -1.70
N PHE A 180 0.86 9.16 -2.06
CA PHE A 180 -0.35 8.35 -2.03
C PHE A 180 -0.37 7.55 -0.74
N VAL A 181 -1.30 7.83 0.15
CA VAL A 181 -1.38 7.16 1.44
C VAL A 181 -2.76 6.54 1.66
N GLU A 182 -2.77 5.26 2.01
CA GLU A 182 -3.99 4.59 2.45
C GLU A 182 -4.26 4.91 3.90
N THR A 183 -5.51 5.28 4.18
CA THR A 183 -6.00 5.56 5.53
C THR A 183 -7.32 4.86 5.80
N MET A 184 -7.60 4.65 7.08
CA MET A 184 -8.84 4.06 7.58
C MET A 184 -9.65 5.09 8.34
N ASN A 185 -10.97 5.02 8.25
CA ASN A 185 -11.83 5.88 9.05
C ASN A 185 -11.78 5.47 10.53
N PRO A 186 -11.72 6.41 11.49
CA PRO A 186 -11.67 6.10 12.93
C PRO A 186 -12.84 5.23 13.43
N MET A 187 -14.01 5.34 12.82
CA MET A 187 -15.17 4.49 13.17
C MET A 187 -14.92 3.03 12.79
N VAL A 188 -14.24 2.79 11.68
CA VAL A 188 -13.87 1.44 11.20
C VAL A 188 -12.83 0.84 12.13
N VAL A 189 -11.78 1.60 12.49
CA VAL A 189 -10.75 1.18 13.45
C VAL A 189 -11.39 0.66 14.76
N LYS A 190 -12.44 1.30 15.23
CA LYS A 190 -13.11 0.94 16.50
C LYS A 190 -14.08 -0.23 16.39
N ARG A 191 -14.70 -0.45 15.23
CA ARG A 191 -15.87 -1.33 15.08
C ARG A 191 -15.65 -2.56 14.22
N PHE A 192 -14.77 -2.48 13.24
CA PHE A 192 -14.59 -3.53 12.26
C PHE A 192 -13.20 -4.15 12.37
N LYS A 193 -13.16 -5.49 12.37
CA LYS A 193 -11.92 -6.26 12.34
C LYS A 193 -11.99 -7.23 11.18
N GLU A 194 -10.90 -7.36 10.47
CA GLU A 194 -10.73 -8.38 9.46
C GLU A 194 -10.23 -9.67 10.15
N LYS A 195 -10.90 -10.79 9.90
CA LYS A 195 -10.64 -12.07 10.60
C LYS A 195 -9.22 -12.59 10.40
N SER A 196 -8.66 -12.43 9.21
CA SER A 196 -7.31 -12.86 8.92
C SER A 196 -6.25 -12.01 9.66
N ILE A 197 -6.50 -10.73 9.83
CA ILE A 197 -5.63 -9.79 10.56
C ILE A 197 -5.68 -10.07 12.05
N ASP A 198 -6.89 -10.31 12.60
CA ASP A 198 -7.04 -10.71 14.01
C ASP A 198 -6.28 -12.02 14.32
N ALA A 199 -6.30 -12.97 13.41
CA ALA A 199 -5.58 -14.24 13.56
C ALA A 199 -4.05 -14.04 13.63
N ASN A 200 -3.53 -13.02 12.94
CA ASN A 200 -2.09 -12.68 12.93
C ASN A 200 -1.69 -11.72 14.06
N ASN A 201 -2.57 -11.44 15.05
CA ASN A 201 -2.38 -10.46 16.13
C ASN A 201 -2.14 -9.02 15.66
N ALA A 202 -2.49 -8.68 14.42
CA ALA A 202 -2.42 -7.31 13.92
C ALA A 202 -3.71 -6.56 14.30
N LYS A 203 -3.56 -5.41 14.97
CA LYS A 203 -4.69 -4.59 15.43
C LYS A 203 -4.66 -3.23 14.76
N PHE A 204 -5.82 -2.78 14.31
CA PHE A 204 -5.98 -1.39 13.88
C PHE A 204 -5.95 -0.45 15.09
N THR A 205 -5.10 0.56 15.03
CA THR A 205 -4.84 1.48 16.15
C THR A 205 -5.18 2.91 15.82
N TRP A 206 -5.01 3.32 14.57
CA TRP A 206 -5.19 4.71 14.14
C TRP A 206 -5.99 4.81 12.84
N GLY A 207 -6.66 5.95 12.69
CA GLY A 207 -7.36 6.33 11.48
C GLY A 207 -7.68 7.82 11.46
N VAL A 208 -7.94 8.35 10.27
CA VAL A 208 -8.27 9.76 10.04
C VAL A 208 -9.57 9.88 9.24
N LYS A 209 -10.31 10.96 9.47
CA LYS A 209 -11.65 11.15 8.89
C LYS A 209 -11.60 11.30 7.37
N ASN A 210 -10.69 12.12 6.87
CA ASN A 210 -10.53 12.47 5.45
C ASN A 210 -9.14 13.07 5.20
N GLY A 211 -8.84 13.40 3.94
CA GLY A 211 -7.55 13.95 3.53
C GLY A 211 -7.28 15.36 4.08
N GLU A 212 -8.32 16.17 4.27
CA GLU A 212 -8.17 17.51 4.88
C GLU A 212 -7.69 17.38 6.33
N ALA A 213 -8.35 16.50 7.13
CA ALA A 213 -7.94 16.24 8.50
C ALA A 213 -6.54 15.62 8.60
N LEU A 214 -6.11 14.85 7.60
CA LEU A 214 -4.73 14.34 7.53
C LEU A 214 -3.74 15.48 7.25
N ALA A 215 -4.04 16.36 6.31
CA ALA A 215 -3.18 17.52 6.00
C ALA A 215 -3.06 18.50 7.18
N GLU A 216 -4.11 18.67 7.98
CA GLU A 216 -4.05 19.47 9.22
C GLU A 216 -3.05 18.91 10.24
N LEU A 217 -2.80 17.60 10.25
CA LEU A 217 -1.80 16.96 11.10
C LEU A 217 -0.37 17.08 10.54
N LEU A 218 -0.24 17.38 9.25
CA LEU A 218 1.01 17.29 8.48
C LEU A 218 1.35 18.65 7.87
N THR A 219 1.98 19.52 8.63
CA THR A 219 2.22 20.94 8.29
C THR A 219 2.96 21.19 6.98
N ASP A 220 3.78 20.22 6.53
CA ASP A 220 4.55 20.31 5.30
C ASP A 220 3.81 19.79 4.06
N PHE A 221 2.55 19.36 4.21
CA PHE A 221 1.78 18.75 3.15
C PHE A 221 0.42 19.40 2.98
N ARG A 222 -0.01 19.55 1.72
CA ARG A 222 -1.37 19.97 1.39
C ARG A 222 -2.19 18.82 0.86
N PHE A 223 -3.47 18.82 1.15
CA PHE A 223 -4.43 17.90 0.58
C PHE A 223 -4.68 18.25 -0.91
N VAL A 224 -4.75 17.23 -1.76
CA VAL A 224 -5.08 17.36 -3.20
C VAL A 224 -6.43 16.72 -3.48
N GLU A 225 -6.54 15.42 -3.27
CA GLU A 225 -7.76 14.65 -3.51
C GLU A 225 -7.79 13.37 -2.68
N GLU A 226 -8.95 12.74 -2.58
CA GLU A 226 -9.10 11.43 -1.95
C GLU A 226 -10.00 10.51 -2.78
N HIS A 227 -9.67 9.22 -2.80
CA HIS A 227 -10.38 8.17 -3.49
C HIS A 227 -10.86 7.11 -2.52
N SER A 228 -12.15 6.81 -2.54
CA SER A 228 -12.73 5.72 -1.78
C SER A 228 -12.39 4.36 -2.42
N LEU A 229 -12.15 3.33 -1.63
CA LEU A 229 -12.02 1.97 -2.17
C LEU A 229 -13.30 1.46 -2.83
N CYS A 230 -14.45 2.11 -2.59
CA CYS A 230 -15.68 1.82 -3.32
C CYS A 230 -15.52 2.00 -4.84
N GLU A 231 -14.66 2.93 -5.30
CA GLU A 231 -14.33 3.08 -6.72
C GLU A 231 -13.75 1.79 -7.32
N GLY A 232 -12.83 1.15 -6.60
CA GLY A 232 -12.26 -0.13 -7.00
C GLY A 232 -13.27 -1.28 -6.91
N MET A 233 -14.10 -1.31 -5.84
CA MET A 233 -15.17 -2.29 -5.70
C MET A 233 -16.20 -2.20 -6.82
N ALA A 234 -16.49 -1.02 -7.34
CA ALA A 234 -17.42 -0.80 -8.43
C ALA A 234 -17.01 -1.48 -9.76
N VAL A 235 -15.74 -1.87 -9.90
CA VAL A 235 -15.23 -2.57 -11.08
C VAL A 235 -15.74 -4.02 -11.11
N PHE A 236 -15.77 -4.71 -9.97
CA PHE A 236 -16.18 -6.12 -9.89
C PHE A 236 -17.50 -6.36 -9.16
N ALA A 237 -18.04 -5.34 -8.48
CA ALA A 237 -19.34 -5.37 -7.81
C ALA A 237 -20.14 -4.10 -8.18
N PRO A 238 -20.92 -4.11 -9.29
CA PRO A 238 -21.55 -2.91 -9.86
C PRO A 238 -22.47 -2.14 -8.91
N VAL A 239 -22.98 -2.78 -7.85
CA VAL A 239 -23.80 -2.11 -6.82
C VAL A 239 -23.04 -0.94 -6.17
N TYR A 240 -21.72 -1.02 -6.08
CA TYR A 240 -20.89 0.05 -5.53
C TYR A 240 -20.86 1.31 -6.41
N LYS A 241 -21.23 1.25 -7.69
CA LYS A 241 -21.44 2.45 -8.53
C LYS A 241 -22.57 3.35 -7.99
N VAL A 242 -23.52 2.75 -7.27
CA VAL A 242 -24.61 3.47 -6.61
C VAL A 242 -24.25 3.78 -5.17
N LEU A 243 -23.70 2.81 -4.44
CA LEU A 243 -23.33 2.96 -3.04
C LEU A 243 -22.25 4.02 -2.82
N ASP A 244 -21.31 4.18 -3.74
CA ASP A 244 -20.27 5.21 -3.67
C ASP A 244 -20.82 6.65 -3.75
N LYS A 245 -22.03 6.84 -4.27
CA LYS A 245 -22.73 8.14 -4.24
C LYS A 245 -23.25 8.50 -2.84
N LEU A 246 -23.35 7.50 -1.94
CA LEU A 246 -23.79 7.73 -0.56
C LEU A 246 -22.58 8.14 0.28
N SER A 247 -22.60 9.37 0.80
CA SER A 247 -21.51 9.91 1.64
C SER A 247 -21.18 9.02 2.83
N ILE A 248 -22.17 8.36 3.43
CA ILE A 248 -21.97 7.42 4.53
C ILE A 248 -21.07 6.26 4.10
N VAL A 249 -21.35 5.63 2.96
CA VAL A 249 -20.59 4.48 2.45
C VAL A 249 -19.15 4.90 2.11
N ARG A 250 -18.99 6.02 1.41
CA ARG A 250 -17.67 6.58 1.12
C ARG A 250 -16.87 6.89 2.37
N ASN A 251 -17.53 7.43 3.41
CA ASN A 251 -16.86 7.84 4.64
C ASN A 251 -16.40 6.66 5.51
N ILE A 252 -17.07 5.51 5.45
CA ILE A 252 -16.65 4.31 6.19
C ILE A 252 -15.69 3.43 5.40
N SER A 253 -15.54 3.63 4.10
CA SER A 253 -14.53 2.94 3.29
C SER A 253 -13.14 3.46 3.59
N ASN A 254 -12.12 2.59 3.52
CA ASN A 254 -10.74 3.05 3.45
C ASN A 254 -10.58 3.99 2.25
N LYS A 255 -9.63 4.91 2.36
CA LYS A 255 -9.36 5.94 1.36
C LYS A 255 -7.90 5.92 0.96
N LEU A 256 -7.67 6.20 -0.31
CA LEU A 256 -6.37 6.63 -0.81
C LEU A 256 -6.39 8.14 -0.90
N ILE A 257 -5.55 8.77 -0.09
CA ILE A 257 -5.41 10.22 0.01
C ILE A 257 -4.17 10.62 -0.78
N VAL A 258 -4.32 11.65 -1.60
CA VAL A 258 -3.23 12.28 -2.34
C VAL A 258 -2.83 13.55 -1.62
N LEU A 259 -1.59 13.61 -1.21
CA LEU A 259 -0.97 14.80 -0.62
C LEU A 259 0.19 15.27 -1.48
N GLU A 260 0.46 16.56 -1.46
CA GLU A 260 1.67 17.14 -2.03
C GLU A 260 2.45 17.89 -0.95
N LYS A 261 3.77 17.70 -0.96
CA LYS A 261 4.68 18.50 -0.14
C LYS A 261 4.72 19.94 -0.64
N VAL A 262 4.54 20.88 0.27
CA VAL A 262 4.60 22.33 0.04
C VAL A 262 5.93 22.93 0.48
#